data_978393ca4aacd5b263c46ab2054f6600
#
_entry.id   978393ca4aacd5b263c46ab2054f6600
#
_cell.length_a   1.000
_cell.length_b   1.000
_cell.length_c   1.000
_cell.angle_alpha   90.00
_cell.angle_beta   90.00
_cell.angle_gamma   90.00
#
_symmetry.space_group_name_H-M   'P 1'
#
loop_
_entity.id
_entity.type
_entity.pdbx_description
1 polymer ?
#
loop_
_entity_poly.entity_id
_entity_poly.type
_entity_poly.pdbx_seq_one_letter_code
_entity_poly.pdbx_strand_id
1 'polypeptide(L)'
;RYFGSSFIVTASKQLQDQYSKDLKFLMPVKGKSNFACLKLMDQESILKSNTKSAMQKGLTCEKGLCEETTMKNGKKVKESCQFKPKLGEPHDDTKDSCYYYEQKYRALTSPHSIWNYAAYFQLMKFNRKAYAEYVSKPIAIFDEADNVEDQIIQFSGVDIYNEYLAEYN
;
A
#
# COMPACT_ATOMS: atom_id res chain seq x y z
N ARG A 1 -23.27 8.25 -20.63
CA ARG A 1 -23.13 8.11 -19.15
C ARG A 1 -21.66 8.11 -18.85
N TYR A 2 -21.19 9.10 -18.12
CA TYR A 2 -19.80 9.11 -17.65
C TYR A 2 -19.68 8.16 -16.46
N PHE A 3 -18.74 7.21 -16.55
CA PHE A 3 -18.39 6.37 -15.42
C PHE A 3 -17.59 7.23 -14.43
N GLY A 4 -18.16 7.50 -13.27
CA GLY A 4 -17.62 8.46 -12.31
C GLY A 4 -16.31 8.04 -11.64
N SER A 5 -15.87 6.76 -11.73
CA SER A 5 -14.65 6.30 -11.08
C SER A 5 -14.05 5.03 -11.68
N SER A 6 -12.72 4.87 -11.58
CA SER A 6 -12.02 3.70 -12.10
C SER A 6 -10.73 3.38 -11.34
N PHE A 7 -10.34 2.10 -11.42
CA PHE A 7 -8.97 1.66 -11.17
C PHE A 7 -8.24 1.49 -12.49
N ILE A 8 -7.00 1.96 -12.57
CA ILE A 8 -6.06 1.61 -13.63
C ILE A 8 -4.97 0.77 -12.97
N VAL A 9 -4.65 -0.37 -13.57
CA VAL A 9 -3.69 -1.32 -13.02
C VAL A 9 -2.62 -1.60 -14.05
N THR A 10 -1.35 -1.42 -13.68
CA THR A 10 -0.19 -1.61 -14.56
C THR A 10 0.79 -2.61 -13.97
N ALA A 11 1.58 -3.27 -14.81
CA ALA A 11 2.60 -4.21 -14.36
C ALA A 11 3.82 -3.49 -13.75
N SER A 12 4.22 -2.35 -14.29
CA SER A 12 5.46 -1.70 -13.93
C SER A 12 5.30 -0.35 -13.21
N LYS A 13 6.29 -0.01 -12.36
CA LYS A 13 6.37 1.30 -11.72
C LYS A 13 6.62 2.42 -12.75
N GLN A 14 7.34 2.11 -13.83
CA GLN A 14 7.65 3.09 -14.88
C GLN A 14 6.37 3.55 -15.59
N LEU A 15 5.51 2.62 -15.97
CA LEU A 15 4.21 2.93 -16.56
C LEU A 15 3.32 3.70 -15.59
N GLN A 16 3.31 3.32 -14.32
CA GLN A 16 2.58 4.06 -13.30
C GLN A 16 3.04 5.52 -13.21
N ASP A 17 4.35 5.75 -13.23
CA ASP A 17 4.93 7.11 -13.20
C ASP A 17 4.61 7.88 -14.49
N GLN A 18 4.67 7.22 -15.66
CA GLN A 18 4.30 7.81 -16.94
C GLN A 18 2.83 8.23 -16.98
N TYR A 19 1.91 7.31 -16.66
CA TYR A 19 0.48 7.65 -16.61
C TYR A 19 0.16 8.76 -15.63
N SER A 20 0.79 8.76 -14.45
CA SER A 20 0.59 9.82 -13.46
C SER A 20 1.13 11.17 -13.93
N LYS A 21 2.17 11.18 -14.78
CA LYS A 21 2.72 12.38 -15.39
C LYS A 21 1.80 12.92 -16.50
N ASP A 22 1.28 12.03 -17.33
CA ASP A 22 0.49 12.40 -18.50
C ASP A 22 -0.97 12.69 -18.13
N LEU A 23 -1.53 11.96 -17.19
CA LEU A 23 -2.92 12.04 -16.73
C LEU A 23 -2.98 12.54 -15.29
N LYS A 24 -2.95 13.87 -15.11
CA LYS A 24 -2.87 14.53 -13.79
C LYS A 24 -4.04 14.26 -12.85
N PHE A 25 -5.15 13.75 -13.36
CA PHE A 25 -6.31 13.36 -12.56
C PHE A 25 -6.15 11.98 -11.89
N LEU A 26 -5.15 11.19 -12.30
CA LEU A 26 -4.88 9.89 -11.72
C LEU A 26 -4.10 10.04 -10.39
N MET A 27 -4.63 9.41 -9.35
CA MET A 27 -3.95 9.33 -8.06
C MET A 27 -3.12 8.03 -7.98
N PRO A 28 -1.77 8.12 -7.97
CA PRO A 28 -0.91 6.94 -7.94
C PRO A 28 -0.85 6.31 -6.54
N VAL A 29 -0.67 4.97 -6.49
CA VAL A 29 -0.35 4.24 -5.27
C VAL A 29 0.99 3.55 -5.41
N LYS A 30 2.01 4.09 -4.77
CA LYS A 30 3.35 3.50 -4.71
C LYS A 30 3.45 2.51 -3.54
N GLY A 31 4.27 1.49 -3.69
CA GLY A 31 4.50 0.48 -2.65
C GLY A 31 5.15 1.05 -1.39
N LYS A 32 5.04 0.33 -0.27
CA LYS A 32 5.55 0.72 1.05
C LYS A 32 7.05 1.02 1.07
N SER A 33 7.83 0.35 0.23
CA SER A 33 9.28 0.56 0.10
C SER A 33 9.67 1.96 -0.40
N ASN A 34 8.73 2.71 -0.97
CA ASN A 34 8.98 4.07 -1.45
C ASN A 34 8.81 5.16 -0.37
N PHE A 35 8.48 4.78 0.85
CA PHE A 35 8.19 5.74 1.93
C PHE A 35 8.99 5.40 3.18
N ALA A 36 9.59 6.43 3.78
CA ALA A 36 10.19 6.31 5.10
C ALA A 36 9.11 6.02 6.16
N CYS A 37 9.43 5.17 7.12
CA CYS A 37 8.54 4.84 8.22
C CYS A 37 8.78 5.78 9.41
N LEU A 38 7.83 6.65 9.70
CA LEU A 38 7.95 7.60 10.81
C LEU A 38 8.14 6.90 12.15
N LYS A 39 7.52 5.74 12.38
CA LYS A 39 7.70 4.96 13.59
C LYS A 39 9.14 4.46 13.76
N LEU A 40 9.76 3.94 12.69
CA LEU A 40 11.16 3.50 12.72
C LEU A 40 12.12 4.68 12.86
N MET A 41 11.81 5.81 12.21
CA MET A 41 12.59 7.03 12.36
C MET A 41 12.57 7.54 13.79
N ASP A 42 11.42 7.50 14.45
CA ASP A 42 11.24 7.89 15.85
C ASP A 42 12.07 6.99 16.78
N GLN A 43 12.03 5.67 16.56
CA GLN A 43 12.85 4.70 17.29
C GLN A 43 14.35 4.92 17.14
N GLU A 44 14.80 5.33 15.95
CA GLU A 44 16.22 5.63 15.65
C GLU A 44 16.60 7.09 15.91
N SER A 45 15.72 7.87 16.56
CA SER A 45 15.92 9.31 16.84
C SER A 45 16.30 10.14 15.60
N ILE A 46 15.81 9.75 14.44
CA ILE A 46 16.01 10.46 13.17
C ILE A 46 14.94 11.53 13.01
N LEU A 47 15.36 12.78 12.73
CA LEU A 47 14.43 13.87 12.44
C LEU A 47 13.48 13.52 11.30
N LYS A 48 12.19 13.76 11.45
CA LYS A 48 11.13 13.43 10.47
C LYS A 48 11.30 14.15 9.14
N SER A 49 11.98 15.27 9.11
CA SER A 49 12.38 15.97 7.89
C SER A 49 13.46 15.23 7.08
N ASN A 50 14.20 14.31 7.70
CA ASN A 50 15.33 13.60 7.07
C ASN A 50 14.93 12.23 6.49
N THR A 51 13.85 12.21 5.70
CA THR A 51 13.31 10.99 5.08
C THR A 51 14.29 10.32 4.12
N LYS A 52 15.14 11.09 3.43
CA LYS A 52 16.17 10.54 2.52
C LYS A 52 17.18 9.69 3.28
N SER A 53 17.70 10.17 4.39
CA SER A 53 18.62 9.41 5.25
C SER A 53 17.97 8.16 5.82
N ALA A 54 16.71 8.25 6.26
CA ALA A 54 15.95 7.11 6.75
C ALA A 54 15.79 6.03 5.67
N MET A 55 15.47 6.42 4.43
CA MET A 55 15.34 5.48 3.32
C MET A 55 16.67 4.83 2.94
N GLN A 56 17.78 5.57 2.97
CA GLN A 56 19.12 5.01 2.75
C GLN A 56 19.50 3.97 3.81
N LYS A 57 19.04 4.15 5.05
CA LYS A 57 19.19 3.17 6.15
C LYS A 57 18.16 2.03 6.06
N GLY A 58 17.30 2.02 5.07
CA GLY A 58 16.26 1.01 4.89
C GLY A 58 15.11 1.09 5.90
N LEU A 59 14.90 2.24 6.55
CA LEU A 59 13.78 2.48 7.47
C LEU A 59 12.50 2.81 6.70
N THR A 60 12.00 1.84 5.95
CA THR A 60 10.83 2.02 5.08
C THR A 60 9.55 1.51 5.72
N CYS A 61 8.41 1.97 5.20
CA CYS A 61 7.09 1.48 5.62
C CYS A 61 6.86 -0.01 5.36
N GLU A 62 7.69 -0.64 4.51
CA GLU A 62 7.66 -2.08 4.28
C GLU A 62 8.12 -2.86 5.51
N LYS A 63 9.15 -2.37 6.21
CA LYS A 63 9.68 -2.96 7.44
C LYS A 63 8.92 -2.53 8.69
N GLY A 64 8.15 -1.44 8.60
CA GLY A 64 7.40 -0.90 9.73
C GLY A 64 6.16 -1.71 10.07
N LEU A 65 5.95 -2.00 11.35
CA LEU A 65 4.74 -2.63 11.86
C LEU A 65 3.62 -1.59 11.95
N CYS A 66 2.66 -1.69 11.02
CA CYS A 66 1.50 -0.79 10.96
C CYS A 66 0.38 -1.18 11.93
N GLU A 67 0.40 -2.41 12.44
CA GLU A 67 -0.52 -2.95 13.46
C GLU A 67 0.30 -3.84 14.39
N GLU A 68 0.09 -3.71 15.68
CA GLU A 68 0.73 -4.51 16.70
C GLU A 68 -0.34 -5.21 17.53
N THR A 69 -0.07 -6.44 17.94
CA THR A 69 -0.94 -7.14 18.88
C THR A 69 -0.32 -7.05 20.26
N THR A 70 -0.97 -6.31 21.15
CA THR A 70 -0.57 -6.15 22.54
C THR A 70 -1.53 -6.92 23.47
N MET A 71 -1.05 -7.31 24.63
CA MET A 71 -1.88 -7.92 25.67
C MET A 71 -2.34 -6.84 26.64
N LYS A 72 -3.65 -6.55 26.68
CA LYS A 72 -4.27 -5.65 27.66
C LYS A 72 -5.32 -6.43 28.45
N ASN A 73 -5.17 -6.43 29.77
CA ASN A 73 -6.09 -7.15 30.68
C ASN A 73 -6.34 -8.62 30.29
N GLY A 74 -5.29 -9.33 29.88
CA GLY A 74 -5.39 -10.74 29.46
C GLY A 74 -6.02 -10.98 28.08
N LYS A 75 -6.37 -9.93 27.33
CA LYS A 75 -6.95 -10.02 25.99
C LYS A 75 -5.97 -9.50 24.94
N LYS A 76 -5.93 -10.17 23.78
CA LYS A 76 -5.18 -9.70 22.61
C LYS A 76 -5.90 -8.49 22.02
N VAL A 77 -5.26 -7.33 21.99
CA VAL A 77 -5.76 -6.10 21.38
C VAL A 77 -4.86 -5.72 20.21
N LYS A 78 -5.46 -5.46 19.06
CA LYS A 78 -4.75 -4.91 17.89
C LYS A 78 -4.71 -3.40 18.00
N GLU A 79 -3.52 -2.84 18.02
CA GLU A 79 -3.30 -1.39 18.02
C GLU A 79 -2.72 -0.95 16.68
N SER A 80 -3.31 0.06 16.08
CA SER A 80 -2.77 0.68 14.87
C SER A 80 -1.60 1.59 15.21
N CYS A 81 -0.65 1.69 14.27
CA CYS A 81 0.45 2.65 14.38
C CYS A 81 -0.08 4.07 14.58
N GLN A 82 0.51 4.81 15.52
CA GLN A 82 0.10 6.19 15.86
C GLN A 82 0.16 7.17 14.67
N PHE A 83 1.04 6.90 13.69
CA PHE A 83 1.19 7.71 12.48
C PHE A 83 0.23 7.30 11.35
N LYS A 84 -0.58 6.25 11.54
CA LYS A 84 -1.55 5.81 10.53
C LYS A 84 -2.79 6.71 10.57
N PRO A 85 -3.06 7.50 9.52
CA PRO A 85 -4.25 8.34 9.46
C PRO A 85 -5.51 7.45 9.40
N LYS A 86 -6.67 8.03 9.69
CA LYS A 86 -7.95 7.37 9.50
C LYS A 86 -8.49 7.69 8.11
N LEU A 87 -9.05 6.67 7.46
CA LEU A 87 -9.67 6.83 6.15
C LEU A 87 -10.92 7.70 6.26
N GLY A 88 -11.02 8.68 5.34
CA GLY A 88 -12.16 9.61 5.29
C GLY A 88 -12.04 10.82 6.24
N GLU A 89 -11.06 10.85 7.14
CA GLU A 89 -10.79 12.05 7.93
C GLU A 89 -9.95 13.06 7.11
N PRO A 90 -10.20 14.37 7.24
CA PRO A 90 -9.37 15.39 6.64
C PRO A 90 -7.92 15.25 7.11
N HIS A 91 -6.97 15.60 6.22
CA HIS A 91 -5.58 15.68 6.61
C HIS A 91 -5.40 16.76 7.67
N ASP A 92 -4.73 16.41 8.76
CA ASP A 92 -4.40 17.34 9.84
C ASP A 92 -2.92 17.73 9.71
N ASP A 93 -2.67 18.90 9.14
CA ASP A 93 -1.31 19.42 8.91
C ASP A 93 -0.51 19.62 10.21
N THR A 94 -1.16 19.58 11.36
CA THR A 94 -0.49 19.73 12.67
C THR A 94 0.07 18.41 13.20
N LYS A 95 -0.31 17.28 12.60
CA LYS A 95 0.11 15.95 13.03
C LYS A 95 0.99 15.26 12.01
N ASP A 96 2.02 14.63 12.48
CA ASP A 96 2.82 13.73 11.66
C ASP A 96 1.98 12.53 11.22
N SER A 97 1.89 12.33 9.93
CA SER A 97 1.10 11.27 9.33
C SER A 97 1.92 10.41 8.36
N CYS A 98 1.61 9.13 8.31
CA CYS A 98 2.29 8.18 7.45
C CYS A 98 1.99 8.44 5.97
N TYR A 99 2.97 8.94 5.22
CA TYR A 99 2.86 9.28 3.80
C TYR A 99 2.36 8.14 2.92
N TYR A 100 2.71 6.88 3.25
CA TYR A 100 2.19 5.72 2.53
C TYR A 100 0.67 5.61 2.67
N TYR A 101 0.14 5.72 3.88
CA TYR A 101 -1.29 5.61 4.10
C TYR A 101 -2.06 6.83 3.60
N GLU A 102 -1.49 8.02 3.69
CA GLU A 102 -2.09 9.22 3.09
C GLU A 102 -2.28 9.06 1.59
N GLN A 103 -1.21 8.67 0.87
CA GLN A 103 -1.29 8.42 -0.56
C GLN A 103 -2.33 7.34 -0.88
N LYS A 104 -2.31 6.21 -0.14
CA LYS A 104 -3.25 5.11 -0.32
C LYS A 104 -4.69 5.57 -0.11
N TYR A 105 -4.96 6.34 0.92
CA TYR A 105 -6.30 6.81 1.24
C TYR A 105 -6.79 7.85 0.25
N ARG A 106 -5.94 8.77 -0.18
CA ARG A 106 -6.25 9.68 -1.29
C ARG A 106 -6.61 8.93 -2.56
N ALA A 107 -5.89 7.87 -2.90
CA ALA A 107 -6.19 7.08 -4.09
C ALA A 107 -7.49 6.28 -3.97
N LEU A 108 -7.82 5.80 -2.78
CA LEU A 108 -9.10 5.13 -2.54
C LEU A 108 -10.29 6.09 -2.67
N THR A 109 -10.18 7.31 -2.11
CA THR A 109 -11.23 8.32 -2.16
C THR A 109 -11.29 9.09 -3.48
N SER A 110 -10.22 9.07 -4.28
CA SER A 110 -10.19 9.70 -5.60
C SER A 110 -11.09 8.96 -6.59
N PRO A 111 -11.77 9.66 -7.52
CA PRO A 111 -12.50 9.01 -8.59
C PRO A 111 -11.62 8.05 -9.41
N HIS A 112 -10.43 8.47 -9.78
CA HIS A 112 -9.52 7.68 -10.62
C HIS A 112 -8.19 7.47 -9.91
N SER A 113 -7.74 6.21 -9.85
CA SER A 113 -6.47 5.87 -9.22
C SER A 113 -5.71 4.82 -10.01
N ILE A 114 -4.37 4.90 -9.96
CA ILE A 114 -3.49 3.97 -10.65
C ILE A 114 -2.66 3.16 -9.65
N TRP A 115 -2.65 1.85 -9.84
CA TRP A 115 -2.08 0.85 -8.96
C TRP A 115 -1.15 -0.07 -9.75
N ASN A 116 -0.13 -0.63 -9.10
CA ASN A 116 0.51 -1.80 -9.66
C ASN A 116 -0.29 -3.07 -9.32
N TYR A 117 -0.08 -4.15 -10.06
CA TYR A 117 -0.81 -5.41 -9.91
C TYR A 117 -0.78 -5.94 -8.46
N ALA A 118 0.40 -6.01 -7.86
CA ALA A 118 0.55 -6.54 -6.50
C ALA A 118 -0.25 -5.74 -5.46
N ALA A 119 -0.21 -4.41 -5.52
CA ALA A 119 -0.97 -3.54 -4.61
C ALA A 119 -2.48 -3.65 -4.84
N TYR A 120 -2.91 -3.77 -6.11
CA TYR A 120 -4.32 -3.96 -6.46
C TYR A 120 -4.85 -5.30 -5.98
N PHE A 121 -4.15 -6.40 -6.24
CA PHE A 121 -4.55 -7.73 -5.77
C PHE A 121 -4.56 -7.81 -4.25
N GLN A 122 -3.58 -7.21 -3.58
CA GLN A 122 -3.56 -7.12 -2.12
C GLN A 122 -4.77 -6.35 -1.59
N LEU A 123 -5.15 -5.26 -2.24
CA LEU A 123 -6.35 -4.50 -1.89
C LEU A 123 -7.60 -5.37 -2.02
N MET A 124 -7.77 -6.05 -3.15
CA MET A 124 -8.96 -6.85 -3.46
C MET A 124 -9.06 -8.12 -2.60
N LYS A 125 -7.94 -8.81 -2.36
CA LYS A 125 -7.92 -10.07 -1.60
C LYS A 125 -8.06 -9.85 -0.08
N PHE A 126 -7.28 -8.93 0.49
CA PHE A 126 -7.15 -8.82 1.95
C PHE A 126 -7.88 -7.61 2.55
N ASN A 127 -8.08 -6.56 1.77
CA ASN A 127 -8.57 -5.29 2.28
C ASN A 127 -9.96 -4.91 1.76
N ARG A 128 -10.56 -5.74 0.90
CA ARG A 128 -11.87 -5.44 0.29
C ARG A 128 -12.96 -5.13 1.32
N LYS A 129 -13.01 -5.91 2.40
CA LYS A 129 -14.02 -5.68 3.47
C LYS A 129 -13.78 -4.39 4.23
N ALA A 130 -12.50 -4.08 4.54
CA ALA A 130 -12.14 -2.88 5.28
C ALA A 130 -12.36 -1.58 4.48
N TYR A 131 -12.32 -1.67 3.15
CA TYR A 131 -12.46 -0.53 2.24
C TYR A 131 -13.63 -0.69 1.26
N ALA A 132 -14.67 -1.46 1.62
CA ALA A 132 -15.75 -1.86 0.71
C ALA A 132 -16.39 -0.67 -0.02
N GLU A 133 -16.61 0.44 0.66
CA GLU A 133 -17.18 1.65 0.10
C GLU A 133 -16.29 2.28 -1.00
N TYR A 134 -14.97 2.18 -0.85
CA TYR A 134 -13.98 2.83 -1.72
C TYR A 134 -13.49 1.93 -2.86
N VAL A 135 -13.69 0.61 -2.76
CA VAL A 135 -13.26 -0.34 -3.80
C VAL A 135 -14.36 -0.70 -4.80
N SER A 136 -15.56 -0.17 -4.63
CA SER A 136 -16.72 -0.39 -5.52
C SER A 136 -16.70 0.51 -6.75
N LYS A 137 -15.51 0.72 -7.36
CA LYS A 137 -15.42 1.47 -8.61
C LYS A 137 -15.94 0.63 -9.78
N PRO A 138 -16.75 1.22 -10.68
CA PRO A 138 -17.46 0.46 -11.74
C PRO A 138 -16.53 -0.07 -12.85
N ILE A 139 -15.31 0.48 -12.95
CA ILE A 139 -14.35 0.12 -14.00
C ILE A 139 -13.00 -0.22 -13.38
N ALA A 140 -12.41 -1.33 -13.84
CA ALA A 140 -11.00 -1.64 -13.66
C ALA A 140 -10.36 -1.86 -15.03
N ILE A 141 -9.33 -1.09 -15.35
CA ILE A 141 -8.58 -1.17 -16.61
C ILE A 141 -7.23 -1.81 -16.29
N PHE A 142 -6.97 -2.95 -16.88
CA PHE A 142 -5.71 -3.67 -16.76
C PHE A 142 -4.86 -3.38 -17.99
N ASP A 143 -3.77 -2.68 -17.80
CA ASP A 143 -2.77 -2.47 -18.84
C ASP A 143 -1.77 -3.63 -18.84
N GLU A 144 -1.22 -3.98 -20.00
CA GLU A 144 -0.38 -5.18 -20.16
C GLU A 144 -1.14 -6.45 -19.71
N ALA A 145 -2.38 -6.62 -20.20
CA ALA A 145 -3.27 -7.70 -19.78
C ALA A 145 -2.74 -9.11 -20.09
N ASP A 146 -1.81 -9.24 -21.01
CA ASP A 146 -1.03 -10.45 -21.30
C ASP A 146 -0.20 -10.92 -20.10
N ASN A 147 0.21 -10.02 -19.22
CA ASN A 147 0.97 -10.32 -18.02
C ASN A 147 0.11 -10.63 -16.78
N VAL A 148 -1.22 -10.50 -16.86
CA VAL A 148 -2.13 -10.64 -15.70
C VAL A 148 -2.02 -12.02 -15.08
N GLU A 149 -1.95 -13.08 -15.87
CA GLU A 149 -1.86 -14.45 -15.38
C GLU A 149 -0.59 -14.66 -14.55
N ASP A 150 0.55 -14.26 -15.07
CA ASP A 150 1.84 -14.36 -14.36
C ASP A 150 1.83 -13.56 -13.06
N GLN A 151 1.25 -12.37 -13.07
CA GLN A 151 1.11 -11.53 -11.89
C GLN A 151 0.20 -12.17 -10.82
N ILE A 152 -0.88 -12.84 -11.22
CA ILE A 152 -1.76 -13.58 -10.30
C ILE A 152 -1.01 -14.77 -9.71
N ILE A 153 -0.27 -15.52 -10.54
CA ILE A 153 0.53 -16.66 -10.09
C ILE A 153 1.58 -16.20 -9.07
N GLN A 154 2.35 -15.16 -9.37
CA GLN A 154 3.34 -14.59 -8.45
C GLN A 154 2.70 -14.11 -7.14
N PHE A 155 1.53 -13.49 -7.21
CA PHE A 155 0.83 -12.99 -6.02
C PHE A 155 0.19 -14.10 -5.17
N SER A 156 -0.31 -15.16 -5.80
CA SER A 156 -1.07 -16.25 -5.16
C SER A 156 -0.22 -17.50 -4.94
N GLY A 157 0.92 -17.59 -5.62
CA GLY A 157 1.83 -18.72 -5.54
C GLY A 157 2.52 -18.85 -4.18
N VAL A 158 2.93 -20.06 -3.88
CA VAL A 158 3.77 -20.40 -2.72
C VAL A 158 5.09 -20.92 -3.27
N ASP A 159 6.18 -20.26 -2.94
CA ASP A 159 7.51 -20.77 -3.24
C ASP A 159 7.85 -21.88 -2.24
N ILE A 160 8.01 -23.10 -2.73
CA ILE A 160 8.46 -24.24 -1.95
C ILE A 160 9.97 -24.41 -2.20
N TYR A 161 10.78 -24.06 -1.21
CA TYR A 161 12.22 -24.26 -1.30
C TYR A 161 12.58 -25.70 -0.93
N ASN A 162 13.57 -26.28 -1.61
CA ASN A 162 14.05 -27.65 -1.35
C ASN A 162 14.48 -27.89 0.11
N GLU A 163 14.89 -26.86 0.81
CA GLU A 163 15.24 -26.90 2.23
C GLU A 163 14.05 -27.33 3.09
N TYR A 164 12.84 -26.92 2.76
CA TYR A 164 11.62 -27.34 3.49
C TYR A 164 11.22 -28.79 3.17
N LEU A 165 11.59 -29.31 1.99
CA LEU A 165 11.30 -30.71 1.63
C LEU A 165 12.25 -31.69 2.32
N ALA A 166 13.44 -31.25 2.71
CA ALA A 166 14.42 -32.09 3.41
C ALA A 166 14.05 -32.35 4.88
N GLU A 167 13.19 -31.52 5.49
CA GLU A 167 12.70 -31.71 6.86
C GLU A 167 11.59 -32.78 6.99
N TYR A 168 11.00 -33.21 5.86
CA TYR A 168 9.87 -34.16 5.81
C TYR A 168 10.25 -35.55 5.28
N ASN A 169 11.53 -35.82 4.99
CA ASN A 169 12.10 -37.10 4.64
C ASN A 169 13.04 -37.58 5.76
#